data_2c675677eae078559c820de5d2a31e10
#
_entry.id   2c675677eae078559c820de5d2a31e10
#
_cell.length_a   1.000
_cell.length_b   1.000
_cell.length_c   1.000
_cell.angle_alpha   90.00
_cell.angle_beta   90.00
_cell.angle_gamma   90.00
#
_symmetry.space_group_name_H-M   'P 1'
#
loop_
_entity.id
_entity.type
_entity.pdbx_description
1 polymer ?
#
loop_
_entity_poly.entity_id
_entity_poly.type
_entity_poly.pdbx_seq_one_letter_code
_entity_poly.pdbx_strand_id
1 'polypeptide(L)'
;MSISSLKAISPIDGRYHSKIEELSEFFSEKALIKYRLLVEIEYFISLTEIKLPNLKKWDVKMNESIRNIYRNFNDNDANEVKMIEKSTNHDVKAVEYFIKNKFKLLKLDKFSEYIHFGLTSQDINNTAIPMSIKDFMPFYNSKINE
;
A
#
# COMPACT_ATOMS: atom_id res chain seq x y z
N MET A 1 -20.56 5.31 6.55
CA MET A 1 -21.31 6.42 7.21
C MET A 1 -20.49 7.68 7.03
N SER A 2 -21.01 8.69 6.34
CA SER A 2 -20.36 10.00 6.26
C SER A 2 -20.45 10.68 7.63
N ILE A 3 -19.32 11.06 8.20
CA ILE A 3 -19.29 11.85 9.42
C ILE A 3 -19.88 13.24 9.07
N SER A 4 -20.89 13.69 9.84
CA SER A 4 -21.38 15.07 9.68
C SER A 4 -20.23 16.05 9.92
N SER A 5 -20.07 17.03 9.03
CA SER A 5 -19.01 18.06 9.15
C SER A 5 -18.99 18.78 10.52
N LEU A 6 -20.16 18.87 11.17
CA LEU A 6 -20.30 19.46 12.51
C LEU A 6 -19.78 18.55 13.65
N LYS A 7 -19.63 17.25 13.39
CA LYS A 7 -19.11 16.25 14.37
C LYS A 7 -17.69 15.79 14.04
N ALA A 8 -17.08 16.31 12.98
CA ALA A 8 -15.71 16.01 12.62
C ALA A 8 -14.73 16.57 13.68
N ILE A 9 -13.70 15.79 14.01
CA ILE A 9 -12.70 16.17 15.03
C ILE A 9 -11.84 17.33 14.55
N SER A 10 -11.63 17.42 13.23
CA SER A 10 -10.78 18.41 12.60
C SER A 10 -11.56 19.19 11.53
N PRO A 11 -11.29 20.51 11.34
CA PRO A 11 -11.82 21.24 10.19
C PRO A 11 -11.44 20.64 8.84
N ILE A 12 -10.31 19.94 8.75
CA ILE A 12 -9.84 19.24 7.55
C ILE A 12 -10.82 18.13 7.18
N ASP A 13 -11.22 17.29 8.13
CA ASP A 13 -12.18 16.21 7.91
C ASP A 13 -13.64 16.69 7.85
N GLY A 14 -13.90 17.91 8.30
CA GLY A 14 -15.21 18.52 8.33
C GLY A 14 -15.43 19.56 7.23
N ARG A 15 -15.40 20.85 7.64
CA ARG A 15 -15.73 22.02 6.82
C ARG A 15 -14.93 22.11 5.52
N TYR A 16 -13.66 21.71 5.54
CA TYR A 16 -12.76 21.80 4.37
C TYR A 16 -12.62 20.52 3.58
N HIS A 17 -13.27 19.42 3.96
CA HIS A 17 -13.12 18.13 3.31
C HIS A 17 -13.28 18.19 1.78
N SER A 18 -14.36 18.85 1.30
CA SER A 18 -14.61 18.99 -0.14
C SER A 18 -13.56 19.83 -0.90
N LYS A 19 -12.76 20.63 -0.19
CA LYS A 19 -11.69 21.45 -0.79
C LYS A 19 -10.36 20.75 -0.88
N ILE A 20 -10.22 19.65 -0.16
CA ILE A 20 -8.97 18.91 -0.03
C ILE A 20 -9.11 17.43 -0.46
N GLU A 21 -10.21 17.08 -1.12
CA GLU A 21 -10.50 15.70 -1.52
C GLU A 21 -9.37 15.10 -2.36
N GLU A 22 -8.73 15.91 -3.23
CA GLU A 22 -7.59 15.51 -4.06
C GLU A 22 -6.39 15.00 -3.21
N LEU A 23 -6.23 15.49 -1.96
CA LEU A 23 -5.18 15.03 -1.05
C LEU A 23 -5.36 13.59 -0.59
N SER A 24 -6.57 13.04 -0.71
CA SER A 24 -6.86 11.67 -0.32
C SER A 24 -6.05 10.64 -1.11
N GLU A 25 -5.66 10.96 -2.34
CA GLU A 25 -4.82 10.10 -3.19
C GLU A 25 -3.40 9.93 -2.62
N PHE A 26 -2.95 10.83 -1.74
CA PHE A 26 -1.62 10.82 -1.15
C PHE A 26 -1.63 10.49 0.34
N PHE A 27 -2.62 10.97 1.10
CA PHE A 27 -2.57 11.02 2.57
C PHE A 27 -3.72 10.30 3.26
N SER A 28 -4.64 9.67 2.52
CA SER A 28 -5.67 8.85 3.15
C SER A 28 -5.11 7.51 3.64
N GLU A 29 -5.85 6.84 4.51
CA GLU A 29 -5.57 5.46 4.92
C GLU A 29 -5.43 4.51 3.73
N LYS A 30 -6.31 4.65 2.73
CA LYS A 30 -6.23 3.89 1.47
C LYS A 30 -4.94 4.15 0.72
N ALA A 31 -4.52 5.41 0.62
CA ALA A 31 -3.26 5.78 -0.01
C ALA A 31 -2.06 5.17 0.72
N LEU A 32 -2.03 5.27 2.06
CA LEU A 32 -0.96 4.67 2.86
C LEU A 32 -0.87 3.15 2.64
N ILE A 33 -2.00 2.44 2.62
CA ILE A 33 -2.03 1.00 2.32
C ILE A 33 -1.46 0.74 0.92
N LYS A 34 -1.86 1.51 -0.09
CA LYS A 34 -1.36 1.38 -1.47
C LYS A 34 0.17 1.58 -1.56
N TYR A 35 0.72 2.59 -0.87
CA TYR A 35 2.17 2.81 -0.83
C TYR A 35 2.90 1.68 -0.11
N ARG A 36 2.35 1.14 0.97
CA ARG A 36 2.90 -0.04 1.65
C ARG A 36 2.90 -1.26 0.74
N LEU A 37 1.82 -1.51 -0.01
CA LEU A 37 1.75 -2.59 -1.01
C LEU A 37 2.81 -2.43 -2.09
N LEU A 38 3.01 -1.21 -2.59
CA LEU A 38 4.05 -0.91 -3.58
C LEU A 38 5.43 -1.27 -3.02
N VAL A 39 5.76 -0.81 -1.81
CA VAL A 39 7.06 -1.08 -1.17
C VAL A 39 7.29 -2.57 -1.00
N GLU A 40 6.31 -3.31 -0.47
CA GLU A 40 6.40 -4.76 -0.24
C GLU A 40 6.62 -5.53 -1.56
N ILE A 41 5.89 -5.17 -2.61
CA ILE A 41 5.95 -5.87 -3.89
C ILE A 41 7.26 -5.58 -4.63
N GLU A 42 7.69 -4.31 -4.69
CA GLU A 42 8.97 -3.98 -5.33
C GLU A 42 10.16 -4.53 -4.54
N TYR A 43 10.08 -4.55 -3.21
CA TYR A 43 11.07 -5.25 -2.39
C TYR A 43 11.12 -6.76 -2.68
N PHE A 44 9.97 -7.43 -2.77
CA PHE A 44 9.91 -8.84 -3.14
C PHE A 44 10.55 -9.07 -4.52
N ILE A 45 10.26 -8.22 -5.51
CA ILE A 45 10.89 -8.32 -6.84
C ILE A 45 12.41 -8.18 -6.71
N SER A 46 12.90 -7.22 -5.94
CA SER A 46 14.35 -7.03 -5.71
C SER A 46 15.00 -8.28 -5.06
N LEU A 47 14.29 -8.94 -4.14
CA LEU A 47 14.76 -10.22 -3.58
C LEU A 47 14.91 -11.32 -4.64
N THR A 48 14.04 -11.34 -5.65
CA THR A 48 14.17 -12.31 -6.76
C THR A 48 15.40 -12.04 -7.61
N GLU A 49 15.81 -10.78 -7.76
CA GLU A 49 16.98 -10.37 -8.55
C GLU A 49 18.30 -10.76 -7.89
N ILE A 50 18.40 -10.72 -6.54
CA ILE A 50 19.58 -11.21 -5.80
C ILE A 50 19.68 -12.73 -5.74
N LYS A 51 18.73 -13.44 -6.36
CA LYS A 51 18.76 -14.90 -6.59
C LYS A 51 18.93 -15.73 -5.32
N LEU A 52 18.20 -15.39 -4.27
CA LEU A 52 18.10 -16.24 -3.10
C LEU A 52 17.76 -17.68 -3.50
N PRO A 53 18.31 -18.72 -2.84
CA PRO A 53 18.22 -20.11 -3.29
C PRO A 53 16.80 -20.55 -3.67
N ASN A 54 15.81 -20.19 -2.88
CA ASN A 54 14.42 -20.59 -3.10
C ASN A 54 13.68 -19.67 -4.10
N LEU A 55 14.23 -18.50 -4.45
CA LEU A 55 13.70 -17.58 -5.45
C LEU A 55 14.32 -17.77 -6.84
N LYS A 56 15.30 -18.66 -7.00
CA LYS A 56 15.91 -18.97 -8.31
C LYS A 56 14.92 -19.46 -9.37
N LYS A 57 13.78 -20.02 -8.94
CA LYS A 57 12.71 -20.52 -9.81
C LYS A 57 11.63 -19.46 -10.07
N TRP A 58 11.85 -18.22 -9.68
CA TRP A 58 10.93 -17.13 -9.98
C TRP A 58 10.87 -16.87 -11.48
N ASP A 59 9.66 -16.77 -12.02
CA ASP A 59 9.45 -16.35 -13.41
C ASP A 59 9.28 -14.84 -13.45
N VAL A 60 10.24 -14.13 -14.04
CA VAL A 60 10.23 -12.66 -14.17
C VAL A 60 8.96 -12.13 -14.88
N LYS A 61 8.32 -12.95 -15.73
CA LYS A 61 7.04 -12.60 -16.35
C LYS A 61 5.93 -12.34 -15.33
N MET A 62 6.05 -12.92 -14.14
CA MET A 62 5.09 -12.69 -13.05
C MET A 62 5.22 -11.33 -12.40
N ASN A 63 6.33 -10.60 -12.61
CA ASN A 63 6.53 -9.27 -12.00
C ASN A 63 5.39 -8.30 -12.33
N GLU A 64 4.94 -8.28 -13.58
CA GLU A 64 3.81 -7.42 -13.96
C GLU A 64 2.49 -7.84 -13.28
N SER A 65 2.25 -9.14 -13.16
CA SER A 65 1.06 -9.64 -12.48
C SER A 65 1.01 -9.24 -11.00
N ILE A 66 2.15 -9.30 -10.29
CA ILE A 66 2.19 -8.88 -8.89
C ILE A 66 2.20 -7.35 -8.73
N ARG A 67 2.79 -6.59 -9.67
CA ARG A 67 2.68 -5.12 -9.71
C ARG A 67 1.24 -4.65 -9.84
N ASN A 68 0.42 -5.38 -10.58
CA ASN A 68 -0.99 -5.07 -10.73
C ASN A 68 -1.77 -5.11 -9.42
N ILE A 69 -1.26 -5.77 -8.37
CA ILE A 69 -1.88 -5.77 -7.03
C ILE A 69 -1.95 -4.35 -6.46
N TYR A 70 -0.89 -3.55 -6.56
CA TYR A 70 -0.91 -2.17 -6.09
C TYR A 70 -1.38 -1.16 -7.16
N ARG A 71 -1.15 -1.44 -8.45
CA ARG A 71 -1.60 -0.54 -9.53
C ARG A 71 -3.11 -0.48 -9.67
N ASN A 72 -3.78 -1.63 -9.49
CA ASN A 72 -5.23 -1.75 -9.58
C ASN A 72 -5.91 -1.73 -8.21
N PHE A 73 -5.19 -1.32 -7.16
CA PHE A 73 -5.70 -1.27 -5.80
C PHE A 73 -6.90 -0.33 -5.68
N ASN A 74 -8.00 -0.83 -5.13
CA ASN A 74 -9.28 -0.15 -5.07
C ASN A 74 -9.90 -0.20 -3.67
N ASP A 75 -11.11 0.36 -3.51
CA ASP A 75 -11.79 0.44 -2.21
C ASP A 75 -12.14 -0.94 -1.63
N ASN A 76 -12.46 -1.92 -2.47
CA ASN A 76 -12.73 -3.29 -2.00
C ASN A 76 -11.46 -3.93 -1.44
N ASP A 77 -10.33 -3.74 -2.12
CA ASP A 77 -9.02 -4.22 -1.63
C ASP A 77 -8.64 -3.52 -0.31
N ALA A 78 -8.86 -2.21 -0.20
CA ALA A 78 -8.62 -1.48 1.04
C ALA A 78 -9.48 -2.01 2.20
N ASN A 79 -10.76 -2.28 1.94
CA ASN A 79 -11.64 -2.89 2.92
C ASN A 79 -11.19 -4.31 3.30
N GLU A 80 -10.71 -5.13 2.34
CA GLU A 80 -10.14 -6.45 2.63
C GLU A 80 -8.95 -6.33 3.60
N VAL A 81 -8.01 -5.41 3.35
CA VAL A 81 -6.88 -5.14 4.26
C VAL A 81 -7.37 -4.74 5.65
N LYS A 82 -8.37 -3.85 5.75
CA LYS A 82 -8.93 -3.42 7.05
C LYS A 82 -9.65 -4.56 7.79
N MET A 83 -10.26 -5.49 7.08
CA MET A 83 -10.84 -6.71 7.69
C MET A 83 -9.75 -7.62 8.25
N ILE A 84 -8.64 -7.81 7.53
CA ILE A 84 -7.49 -8.58 8.01
C ILE A 84 -6.88 -7.89 9.24
N GLU A 85 -6.72 -6.56 9.21
CA GLU A 85 -6.20 -5.78 10.32
C GLU A 85 -6.99 -5.96 11.61
N LYS A 86 -8.32 -6.02 11.54
CA LYS A 86 -9.18 -6.28 12.71
C LYS A 86 -8.84 -7.61 13.40
N SER A 87 -8.38 -8.62 12.66
CA SER A 87 -8.03 -9.93 13.21
C SER A 87 -6.59 -10.01 13.66
N THR A 88 -5.67 -9.31 12.98
CA THR A 88 -4.24 -9.32 13.29
C THR A 88 -3.85 -8.27 14.33
N ASN A 89 -4.69 -7.26 14.52
CA ASN A 89 -4.42 -6.07 15.32
C ASN A 89 -3.10 -5.39 14.95
N HIS A 90 -2.74 -5.44 13.65
CA HIS A 90 -1.47 -4.91 13.16
C HIS A 90 -1.60 -4.52 11.68
N ASP A 91 -1.41 -3.25 11.37
CA ASP A 91 -1.64 -2.63 10.07
C ASP A 91 -0.71 -3.16 8.95
N VAL A 92 0.61 -3.14 9.15
CA VAL A 92 1.57 -3.64 8.16
C VAL A 92 1.45 -5.17 7.99
N LYS A 93 1.16 -5.90 9.06
CA LYS A 93 0.90 -7.34 8.99
C LYS A 93 -0.33 -7.66 8.15
N ALA A 94 -1.35 -6.81 8.21
CA ALA A 94 -2.53 -6.95 7.36
C ALA A 94 -2.19 -6.80 5.87
N VAL A 95 -1.31 -5.87 5.53
CA VAL A 95 -0.80 -5.71 4.16
C VAL A 95 -0.05 -6.97 3.70
N GLU A 96 0.83 -7.52 4.54
CA GLU A 96 1.54 -8.78 4.24
C GLU A 96 0.56 -9.92 3.94
N TYR A 97 -0.44 -10.13 4.80
CA TYR A 97 -1.44 -11.19 4.58
C TYR A 97 -2.29 -10.96 3.33
N PHE A 98 -2.67 -9.72 3.05
CA PHE A 98 -3.36 -9.38 1.82
C PHE A 98 -2.54 -9.78 0.58
N ILE A 99 -1.23 -9.46 0.54
CA ILE A 99 -0.36 -9.86 -0.56
C ILE A 99 -0.27 -11.40 -0.64
N LYS A 100 -0.13 -12.10 0.49
CA LYS A 100 -0.12 -13.57 0.53
C LYS A 100 -1.40 -14.16 -0.05
N ASN A 101 -2.57 -13.58 0.24
CA ASN A 101 -3.84 -13.98 -0.36
C ASN A 101 -3.85 -13.78 -1.88
N LYS A 102 -3.35 -12.63 -2.36
CA LYS A 102 -3.24 -12.38 -3.82
C LYS A 102 -2.23 -13.36 -4.48
N PHE A 103 -1.13 -13.68 -3.82
CA PHE A 103 -0.17 -14.69 -4.31
C PHE A 103 -0.83 -16.07 -4.44
N LYS A 104 -1.66 -16.45 -3.49
CA LYS A 104 -2.43 -17.71 -3.56
C LYS A 104 -3.36 -17.73 -4.79
N LEU A 105 -4.08 -16.64 -5.07
CA LEU A 105 -4.92 -16.52 -6.26
C LEU A 105 -4.12 -16.63 -7.56
N LEU A 106 -2.88 -16.15 -7.57
CA LEU A 106 -1.94 -16.22 -8.69
C LEU A 106 -1.18 -17.57 -8.77
N LYS A 107 -1.44 -18.52 -7.85
CA LYS A 107 -0.72 -19.79 -7.72
C LYS A 107 0.79 -19.63 -7.45
N LEU A 108 1.12 -18.61 -6.66
CA LEU A 108 2.48 -18.24 -6.26
C LEU A 108 2.78 -18.57 -4.79
N ASP A 109 1.97 -19.41 -4.13
CA ASP A 109 2.03 -19.73 -2.70
C ASP A 109 3.43 -20.10 -2.22
N LYS A 110 4.17 -20.84 -3.02
CA LYS A 110 5.53 -21.29 -2.69
C LYS A 110 6.53 -20.17 -2.46
N PHE A 111 6.19 -18.93 -2.85
CA PHE A 111 7.01 -17.76 -2.67
C PHE A 111 6.51 -16.83 -1.56
N SER A 112 5.37 -17.13 -0.94
CA SER A 112 4.70 -16.27 0.04
C SER A 112 5.54 -15.96 1.27
N GLU A 113 6.45 -16.87 1.67
CA GLU A 113 7.33 -16.66 2.83
C GLU A 113 8.41 -15.60 2.59
N TYR A 114 8.59 -15.15 1.35
CA TYR A 114 9.51 -14.05 1.00
C TYR A 114 8.84 -12.67 0.97
N ILE A 115 7.52 -12.61 1.19
CA ILE A 115 6.81 -11.35 1.42
C ILE A 115 7.22 -10.87 2.81
N HIS A 116 7.62 -9.61 2.94
CA HIS A 116 8.12 -9.02 4.18
C HIS A 116 9.39 -9.68 4.76
N PHE A 117 10.12 -10.43 3.94
CA PHE A 117 11.29 -11.20 4.38
C PHE A 117 12.43 -10.30 4.84
N GLY A 118 12.83 -10.43 6.11
CA GLY A 118 13.93 -9.65 6.68
C GLY A 118 13.62 -8.17 6.94
N LEU A 119 12.35 -7.76 6.85
CA LEU A 119 11.90 -6.40 7.12
C LEU A 119 11.20 -6.28 8.47
N THR A 120 11.12 -5.05 8.96
CA THR A 120 10.22 -4.64 10.03
C THR A 120 9.17 -3.69 9.48
N SER A 121 8.09 -3.47 10.25
CA SER A 121 7.06 -2.49 9.87
C SER A 121 7.63 -1.09 9.64
N GLN A 122 8.70 -0.75 10.35
CA GLN A 122 9.33 0.56 10.24
C GLN A 122 10.05 0.74 8.90
N ASP A 123 10.65 -0.31 8.35
CA ASP A 123 11.29 -0.28 7.02
C ASP A 123 10.25 0.06 5.94
N ILE A 124 9.06 -0.54 6.04
CA ILE A 124 7.94 -0.27 5.13
C ILE A 124 7.45 1.18 5.29
N ASN A 125 7.18 1.62 6.52
CA ASN A 125 6.66 2.96 6.77
C ASN A 125 7.66 4.07 6.38
N ASN A 126 8.94 3.89 6.70
CA ASN A 126 10.00 4.85 6.35
C ASN A 126 10.26 4.95 4.84
N THR A 127 9.74 4.03 4.05
CA THR A 127 9.80 4.09 2.59
C THR A 127 8.48 4.59 2.01
N ALA A 128 7.34 4.07 2.45
CA ALA A 128 6.02 4.39 1.95
C ALA A 128 5.64 5.87 2.18
N ILE A 129 5.87 6.42 3.38
CA ILE A 129 5.52 7.79 3.72
C ILE A 129 6.33 8.82 2.91
N PRO A 130 7.67 8.74 2.81
CA PRO A 130 8.41 9.64 1.94
C PRO A 130 8.04 9.53 0.46
N MET A 131 7.64 8.34 -0.02
CA MET A 131 7.16 8.18 -1.40
C MET A 131 5.85 8.94 -1.62
N SER A 132 4.88 8.85 -0.70
CA SER A 132 3.64 9.61 -0.83
C SER A 132 3.88 11.12 -0.84
N ILE A 133 4.78 11.61 0.00
CA ILE A 133 5.17 13.02 0.03
C ILE A 133 5.84 13.42 -1.30
N LYS A 134 6.75 12.58 -1.81
CA LYS A 134 7.42 12.83 -3.09
C LYS A 134 6.42 12.94 -4.24
N ASP A 135 5.45 12.04 -4.29
CA ASP A 135 4.42 12.03 -5.34
C ASP A 135 3.44 13.20 -5.21
N PHE A 136 3.22 13.69 -3.98
CA PHE A 136 2.43 14.88 -3.71
C PHE A 136 3.11 16.19 -4.18
N MET A 137 4.45 16.29 -4.16
CA MET A 137 5.17 17.54 -4.43
C MET A 137 4.83 18.18 -5.78
N PRO A 138 4.69 17.45 -6.91
CA PRO A 138 4.28 18.05 -8.18
C PRO A 138 2.89 18.69 -8.11
N PHE A 139 1.93 18.01 -7.44
CA PHE A 139 0.58 18.54 -7.21
C PHE A 139 0.63 19.83 -6.37
N TYR A 140 1.38 19.82 -5.27
CA TYR A 140 1.56 20.99 -4.40
C TYR A 140 2.16 22.17 -5.17
N ASN A 141 3.21 21.94 -5.96
CA ASN A 141 3.83 22.99 -6.75
C ASN A 141 2.88 23.57 -7.81
N SER A 142 2.03 22.77 -8.41
CA SER A 142 1.02 23.28 -9.36
C SER A 142 0.04 24.24 -8.66
N LYS A 143 -0.41 23.88 -7.46
CA LYS A 143 -1.37 24.69 -6.69
C LYS A 143 -0.82 26.02 -6.14
N ILE A 144 0.50 26.09 -5.90
CA ILE A 144 1.13 27.35 -5.48
C ILE A 144 1.32 28.31 -6.67
N ASN A 145 1.49 27.77 -7.87
CA ASN A 145 1.74 28.57 -9.07
C ASN A 145 0.45 29.00 -9.80
N GLU A 146 -0.70 28.57 -9.33
CA GLU A 146 -2.02 29.05 -9.74
C GLU A 146 -2.39 30.38 -9.03
#